data_2944f0f5a7e6da334558f52239ef7c38
#
_entry.id   2944f0f5a7e6da334558f52239ef7c38
#
_cell.length_a   1.000
_cell.length_b   1.000
_cell.length_c   1.000
_cell.angle_alpha   90.00
_cell.angle_beta   90.00
_cell.angle_gamma   90.00
#
_symmetry.space_group_name_H-M   'P 1'
#
loop_
_entity.id
_entity.type
_entity.pdbx_description
1 polymer ?
#
loop_
_entity_poly.entity_id
_entity_poly.type
_entity_poly.pdbx_seq_one_letter_code
_entity_poly.pdbx_strand_id
1 'polypeptide(L)'
;MPTVLSKTEWQKKYNVADVNQMTGNFTYTDDFKDGKLDNRWIFLRNPSDFYKFTDGGLEINAKAVNISQPESPSAIFVRQQHNTFTAETEVTFNPSDEHQLAGLVLLQNEEYNFVFGKTMRDGKAVVTLKRSERTNITVASATLDNSESQQPLRLKVEGDGRYYSFYYAAGNGAWKLLASGVDAVNLSTHQSGGFIGACIGLYATLSNK
;
A
#
# COMPACT_ATOMS: atom_id res chain seq x y z
N MET A 1 -18.18 -6.57 -40.97
CA MET A 1 -17.12 -6.14 -40.07
C MET A 1 -17.66 -5.05 -39.16
N PRO A 2 -17.40 -5.04 -37.86
CA PRO A 2 -17.82 -3.91 -37.05
C PRO A 2 -17.06 -2.66 -37.48
N THR A 3 -17.77 -1.56 -37.67
CA THR A 3 -17.20 -0.28 -38.07
C THR A 3 -16.49 0.32 -36.87
N VAL A 4 -15.20 0.53 -36.99
CA VAL A 4 -14.41 1.26 -35.94
C VAL A 4 -14.72 2.75 -36.11
N LEU A 5 -15.37 3.35 -35.12
CA LEU A 5 -15.63 4.79 -35.10
C LEU A 5 -14.38 5.55 -34.69
N SER A 6 -14.14 6.70 -35.31
CA SER A 6 -13.14 7.65 -34.80
C SER A 6 -13.59 8.19 -33.43
N LYS A 7 -12.66 8.75 -32.65
CA LYS A 7 -12.97 9.37 -31.35
C LYS A 7 -14.12 10.39 -31.46
N THR A 8 -14.07 11.25 -32.46
CA THR A 8 -15.10 12.29 -32.68
C THR A 8 -16.48 11.71 -33.05
N GLU A 9 -16.51 10.70 -33.90
CA GLU A 9 -17.76 10.00 -34.27
C GLU A 9 -18.34 9.26 -33.09
N TRP A 10 -17.49 8.63 -32.25
CA TRP A 10 -17.93 7.96 -31.05
C TRP A 10 -18.54 8.95 -30.04
N GLN A 11 -17.87 10.07 -29.75
CA GLN A 11 -18.36 11.11 -28.87
C GLN A 11 -19.70 11.68 -29.33
N LYS A 12 -19.85 12.00 -30.64
CA LYS A 12 -21.07 12.49 -31.22
C LYS A 12 -22.21 11.46 -31.12
N LYS A 13 -21.93 10.20 -31.43
CA LYS A 13 -22.92 9.11 -31.42
C LYS A 13 -23.46 8.84 -30.02
N TYR A 14 -22.63 8.89 -29.01
CA TYR A 14 -23.00 8.55 -27.63
C TYR A 14 -23.21 9.77 -26.74
N ASN A 15 -23.20 10.98 -27.33
CA ASN A 15 -23.35 12.25 -26.60
C ASN A 15 -22.46 12.34 -25.36
N VAL A 16 -21.23 11.85 -25.47
CA VAL A 16 -20.24 11.89 -24.38
C VAL A 16 -19.55 13.24 -24.41
N ALA A 17 -19.60 13.98 -23.32
CA ALA A 17 -18.85 15.21 -23.14
C ALA A 17 -17.37 14.98 -23.43
N ASP A 18 -16.67 16.02 -23.90
CA ASP A 18 -15.23 15.94 -24.15
C ASP A 18 -14.52 15.65 -22.84
N VAL A 19 -14.17 14.38 -22.64
CA VAL A 19 -13.41 13.97 -21.47
C VAL A 19 -12.01 14.49 -21.71
N ASN A 20 -11.59 15.46 -20.93
CA ASN A 20 -10.18 15.85 -20.87
C ASN A 20 -9.36 14.58 -20.76
N GLN A 21 -8.49 14.34 -21.72
CA GLN A 21 -7.57 13.22 -21.60
C GLN A 21 -6.86 13.39 -20.26
N MET A 22 -6.90 12.37 -19.44
CA MET A 22 -6.12 12.34 -18.18
C MET A 22 -4.64 12.24 -18.57
N THR A 23 -4.09 13.34 -19.06
CA THR A 23 -2.68 13.51 -19.36
C THR A 23 -2.10 14.44 -18.32
N GLY A 24 -0.97 14.10 -17.74
CA GLY A 24 -0.26 14.97 -16.81
C GLY A 24 0.05 14.33 -15.46
N ASN A 25 0.22 15.15 -14.42
CA ASN A 25 0.54 14.71 -13.09
C ASN A 25 -0.70 14.13 -12.38
N PHE A 26 -0.64 12.86 -12.02
CA PHE A 26 -1.71 12.15 -11.33
C PHE A 26 -1.42 12.05 -9.82
N THR A 27 -1.08 13.16 -9.19
CA THR A 27 -0.88 13.20 -7.75
C THR A 27 -2.22 13.14 -7.03
N TYR A 28 -2.31 12.25 -6.05
CA TYR A 28 -3.45 12.12 -5.14
C TYR A 28 -2.92 12.11 -3.70
N THR A 29 -3.53 12.92 -2.86
CA THR A 29 -3.23 12.97 -1.42
C THR A 29 -4.54 12.89 -0.66
N ASP A 30 -4.58 12.10 0.39
CA ASP A 30 -5.69 12.02 1.33
C ASP A 30 -5.14 12.18 2.74
N ASP A 31 -5.54 13.23 3.43
CA ASP A 31 -5.20 13.46 4.83
C ASP A 31 -6.30 12.98 5.79
N PHE A 32 -7.37 12.39 5.22
CA PHE A 32 -8.52 11.81 5.94
C PHE A 32 -9.28 12.77 6.86
N LYS A 33 -9.08 14.09 6.73
CA LYS A 33 -9.72 15.09 7.59
C LYS A 33 -11.17 15.37 7.22
N ASP A 34 -11.59 15.00 6.03
CA ASP A 34 -12.98 15.19 5.58
C ASP A 34 -13.98 14.26 6.27
N GLY A 35 -13.52 13.34 7.13
CA GLY A 35 -14.34 12.39 7.86
C GLY A 35 -15.04 11.34 6.98
N LYS A 36 -14.56 11.13 5.76
CA LYS A 36 -15.05 10.13 4.80
C LYS A 36 -13.92 9.61 3.94
N LEU A 37 -14.06 8.38 3.44
CA LEU A 37 -13.16 7.87 2.43
C LEU A 37 -13.55 8.38 1.05
N ASP A 38 -12.55 8.75 0.25
CA ASP A 38 -12.74 8.96 -1.19
C ASP A 38 -13.14 7.63 -1.87
N ASN A 39 -13.85 7.72 -2.97
CA ASN A 39 -14.32 6.56 -3.73
C ASN A 39 -13.20 5.71 -4.34
N ARG A 40 -11.94 6.17 -4.31
CA ARG A 40 -10.76 5.41 -4.73
C ARG A 40 -10.35 4.35 -3.71
N TRP A 41 -10.73 4.54 -2.42
CA TRP A 41 -10.44 3.57 -1.38
C TRP A 41 -11.33 2.35 -1.51
N ILE A 42 -10.71 1.21 -1.54
CA ILE A 42 -11.36 -0.11 -1.66
C ILE A 42 -10.92 -1.01 -0.52
N PHE A 43 -11.74 -2.00 -0.25
CA PHE A 43 -11.51 -2.98 0.82
C PHE A 43 -11.29 -4.37 0.22
N LEU A 44 -10.54 -5.17 0.94
CA LEU A 44 -10.46 -6.60 0.67
C LEU A 44 -11.62 -7.27 1.42
N ARG A 45 -12.60 -7.78 0.68
CA ARG A 45 -13.85 -8.35 1.22
C ARG A 45 -14.73 -7.30 1.89
N ASN A 46 -15.61 -7.75 2.79
CA ASN A 46 -16.52 -6.86 3.48
C ASN A 46 -15.80 -6.10 4.59
N PRO A 47 -15.80 -4.76 4.56
CA PRO A 47 -15.20 -3.98 5.62
C PRO A 47 -15.99 -4.19 6.91
N SER A 48 -15.28 -4.44 8.00
CA SER A 48 -15.82 -4.36 9.35
C SER A 48 -15.26 -3.10 10.02
N ASP A 49 -15.81 -2.72 11.15
CA ASP A 49 -15.46 -1.51 11.90
C ASP A 49 -14.02 -1.55 12.44
N PHE A 50 -13.03 -1.41 11.54
CA PHE A 50 -11.62 -1.42 11.91
C PHE A 50 -10.95 -0.05 11.75
N TYR A 51 -11.64 0.96 11.29
CA TYR A 51 -11.07 2.30 11.17
C TYR A 51 -12.02 3.38 11.67
N LYS A 52 -11.46 4.52 12.01
CA LYS A 52 -12.21 5.75 12.31
C LYS A 52 -11.40 6.97 11.89
N PHE A 53 -12.10 8.06 11.63
CA PHE A 53 -11.49 9.35 11.35
C PHE A 53 -11.21 10.08 12.65
N THR A 54 -10.05 10.74 12.72
CA THR A 54 -9.64 11.58 13.84
C THR A 54 -9.04 12.88 13.31
N ASP A 55 -8.82 13.85 14.17
CA ASP A 55 -8.16 15.11 13.78
C ASP A 55 -6.73 14.89 13.24
N GLY A 56 -6.10 13.77 13.60
CA GLY A 56 -4.77 13.37 13.14
C GLY A 56 -4.76 12.53 11.86
N GLY A 57 -5.92 12.21 11.28
CA GLY A 57 -6.04 11.38 10.08
C GLY A 57 -6.88 10.12 10.29
N LEU A 58 -6.47 9.01 9.68
CA LEU A 58 -7.17 7.72 9.78
C LEU A 58 -6.53 6.85 10.87
N GLU A 59 -7.30 6.51 11.88
CA GLU A 59 -6.90 5.51 12.87
C GLU A 59 -7.39 4.13 12.45
N ILE A 60 -6.49 3.15 12.43
CA ILE A 60 -6.77 1.76 12.06
C ILE A 60 -6.63 0.87 13.28
N ASN A 61 -7.71 0.19 13.67
CA ASN A 61 -7.73 -0.84 14.70
C ASN A 61 -7.17 -2.14 14.12
N ALA A 62 -5.98 -2.52 14.52
CA ALA A 62 -5.35 -3.75 14.06
C ALA A 62 -6.08 -4.98 14.58
N LYS A 63 -6.35 -5.94 13.69
CA LYS A 63 -6.91 -7.25 14.02
C LYS A 63 -5.84 -8.33 14.04
N ALA A 64 -6.12 -9.45 14.68
CA ALA A 64 -5.30 -10.66 14.61
C ALA A 64 -5.50 -11.44 13.28
N VAL A 65 -5.63 -10.71 12.18
CA VAL A 65 -5.78 -11.22 10.82
C VAL A 65 -4.66 -10.62 9.97
N ASN A 66 -3.83 -11.46 9.38
CA ASN A 66 -2.80 -10.99 8.46
C ASN A 66 -3.32 -10.96 7.02
N ILE A 67 -2.57 -10.28 6.13
CA ILE A 67 -2.98 -10.05 4.75
C ILE A 67 -3.08 -11.35 3.92
N SER A 68 -2.42 -12.42 4.33
CA SER A 68 -2.42 -13.71 3.64
C SER A 68 -3.55 -14.66 4.10
N GLN A 69 -4.39 -14.24 5.04
CA GLN A 69 -5.52 -15.02 5.52
C GLN A 69 -6.79 -14.72 4.72
N PRO A 70 -7.73 -15.70 4.63
CA PRO A 70 -8.97 -15.53 3.86
C PRO A 70 -10.04 -14.71 4.61
N GLU A 71 -9.69 -14.00 5.68
CA GLU A 71 -10.55 -13.10 6.43
C GLU A 71 -10.38 -11.65 5.96
N SER A 72 -11.18 -10.73 6.53
CA SER A 72 -11.08 -9.29 6.26
C SER A 72 -10.00 -8.65 7.13
N PRO A 73 -8.84 -8.29 6.57
CA PRO A 73 -7.76 -7.65 7.32
C PRO A 73 -8.09 -6.19 7.66
N SER A 74 -7.37 -5.60 8.60
CA SER A 74 -7.39 -4.15 8.82
C SER A 74 -6.54 -3.46 7.75
N ALA A 75 -7.10 -3.31 6.55
CA ALA A 75 -6.44 -2.72 5.39
C ALA A 75 -7.42 -2.00 4.48
N ILE A 76 -6.97 -0.86 3.93
CA ILE A 76 -7.66 -0.12 2.87
C ILE A 76 -6.69 0.13 1.73
N PHE A 77 -7.18 0.15 0.50
CA PHE A 77 -6.35 0.16 -0.69
C PHE A 77 -6.79 1.18 -1.72
N VAL A 78 -5.83 1.62 -2.52
CA VAL A 78 -6.07 2.25 -3.83
C VAL A 78 -5.47 1.37 -4.92
N ARG A 79 -6.05 1.39 -6.12
CA ARG A 79 -5.48 0.66 -7.25
C ARG A 79 -4.21 1.34 -7.74
N GLN A 80 -3.17 0.56 -7.98
CA GLN A 80 -2.00 1.03 -8.70
C GLN A 80 -2.39 1.32 -10.15
N GLN A 81 -2.26 2.57 -10.58
CA GLN A 81 -2.67 3.02 -11.92
C GLN A 81 -1.52 3.13 -12.91
N HIS A 82 -0.28 3.20 -12.42
CA HIS A 82 0.90 3.45 -13.24
C HIS A 82 2.03 2.48 -12.90
N ASN A 83 2.84 2.16 -13.89
CA ASN A 83 4.04 1.34 -13.69
C ASN A 83 5.20 2.13 -13.06
N THR A 84 5.24 3.44 -13.30
CA THR A 84 6.15 4.36 -12.62
C THR A 84 5.33 5.21 -11.65
N PHE A 85 5.62 5.07 -10.36
CA PHE A 85 4.85 5.73 -9.30
C PHE A 85 5.68 5.96 -8.05
N THR A 86 5.18 6.85 -7.20
CA THR A 86 5.62 6.99 -5.81
C THR A 86 4.39 6.90 -4.91
N ALA A 87 4.46 6.08 -3.88
CA ALA A 87 3.46 6.00 -2.83
C ALA A 87 4.10 6.25 -1.46
N GLU A 88 3.51 7.15 -0.69
CA GLU A 88 4.02 7.56 0.62
C GLU A 88 2.91 7.51 1.66
N THR A 89 3.29 7.21 2.90
CA THR A 89 2.43 7.35 4.07
C THR A 89 3.25 7.70 5.30
N GLU A 90 2.59 8.30 6.28
CA GLU A 90 3.14 8.44 7.63
C GLU A 90 2.32 7.58 8.58
N VAL A 91 3.00 6.83 9.46
CA VAL A 91 2.37 5.97 10.45
C VAL A 91 2.90 6.26 11.84
N THR A 92 2.00 6.55 12.77
CA THR A 92 2.27 6.61 14.21
C THR A 92 1.89 5.29 14.82
N PHE A 93 2.89 4.47 15.16
CA PHE A 93 2.67 3.13 15.69
C PHE A 93 3.84 2.69 16.58
N ASN A 94 3.50 2.14 17.75
CA ASN A 94 4.47 1.62 18.69
C ASN A 94 4.17 0.15 18.97
N PRO A 95 4.75 -0.78 18.19
CA PRO A 95 4.57 -2.21 18.41
C PRO A 95 5.13 -2.62 19.79
N SER A 96 4.43 -3.50 20.49
CA SER A 96 4.89 -4.09 21.75
C SER A 96 5.55 -5.46 21.57
N ASP A 97 5.31 -6.12 20.44
CA ASP A 97 5.84 -7.44 20.09
C ASP A 97 5.99 -7.62 18.56
N GLU A 98 6.59 -8.75 18.18
CA GLU A 98 6.87 -9.09 16.78
C GLU A 98 5.64 -9.46 15.93
N HIS A 99 4.50 -9.70 16.58
CA HIS A 99 3.25 -10.04 15.89
C HIS A 99 2.50 -8.79 15.45
N GLN A 100 2.88 -7.63 15.93
CA GLN A 100 2.28 -6.36 15.59
C GLN A 100 3.05 -5.68 14.45
N LEU A 101 2.33 -5.25 13.42
CA LEU A 101 2.89 -4.50 12.30
C LEU A 101 1.89 -3.46 11.81
N ALA A 102 2.39 -2.27 11.48
CA ALA A 102 1.64 -1.26 10.74
C ALA A 102 2.50 -0.59 9.67
N GLY A 103 1.87 -0.27 8.52
CA GLY A 103 2.55 0.38 7.40
C GLY A 103 1.81 0.28 6.08
N LEU A 104 2.56 0.02 5.01
CA LEU A 104 2.07 -0.16 3.65
C LEU A 104 1.96 -1.64 3.28
N VAL A 105 1.01 -1.95 2.45
CA VAL A 105 0.88 -3.23 1.77
C VAL A 105 0.70 -3.00 0.27
N LEU A 106 1.45 -3.75 -0.55
CA LEU A 106 1.25 -3.83 -1.98
C LEU A 106 0.68 -5.21 -2.25
N LEU A 107 -0.53 -5.27 -2.78
CA LEU A 107 -1.33 -6.48 -2.84
C LEU A 107 -1.73 -6.81 -4.27
N GLN A 108 -1.46 -8.01 -4.72
CA GLN A 108 -2.12 -8.64 -5.86
C GLN A 108 -3.22 -9.59 -5.36
N ASN A 109 -2.88 -10.46 -4.42
CA ASN A 109 -3.79 -11.32 -3.67
C ASN A 109 -3.10 -11.77 -2.37
N GLU A 110 -3.74 -12.66 -1.61
CA GLU A 110 -3.27 -13.14 -0.31
C GLU A 110 -1.92 -13.87 -0.37
N GLU A 111 -1.64 -14.56 -1.47
CA GLU A 111 -0.39 -15.32 -1.65
C GLU A 111 0.74 -14.45 -2.25
N TYR A 112 0.38 -13.34 -2.91
CA TYR A 112 1.30 -12.50 -3.67
C TYR A 112 1.19 -11.04 -3.25
N ASN A 113 2.06 -10.63 -2.33
CA ASN A 113 2.05 -9.29 -1.76
C ASN A 113 3.42 -8.87 -1.24
N PHE A 114 3.55 -7.58 -0.91
CA PHE A 114 4.60 -7.03 -0.07
C PHE A 114 3.96 -6.36 1.15
N VAL A 115 4.55 -6.59 2.31
CA VAL A 115 4.24 -5.86 3.55
C VAL A 115 5.46 -5.07 3.96
N PHE A 116 5.29 -3.76 4.10
CA PHE A 116 6.36 -2.82 4.41
C PHE A 116 5.93 -1.94 5.58
N GLY A 117 6.54 -2.11 6.74
CA GLY A 117 6.08 -1.41 7.93
C GLY A 117 6.98 -1.52 9.15
N LYS A 118 6.49 -0.93 10.23
CA LYS A 118 7.12 -0.95 11.55
C LYS A 118 6.62 -2.14 12.36
N THR A 119 7.55 -2.85 12.99
CA THR A 119 7.28 -3.99 13.89
C THR A 119 8.36 -4.08 14.96
N MET A 120 8.36 -5.12 15.77
CA MET A 120 9.43 -5.47 16.70
C MET A 120 10.23 -6.69 16.20
N ARG A 121 11.49 -6.74 16.54
CA ARG A 121 12.35 -7.94 16.44
C ARG A 121 13.39 -7.89 17.55
N ASP A 122 13.53 -8.97 18.29
CA ASP A 122 14.52 -9.09 19.39
C ASP A 122 14.45 -7.91 20.38
N GLY A 123 13.22 -7.49 20.73
CA GLY A 123 12.97 -6.37 21.65
C GLY A 123 13.28 -4.98 21.09
N LYS A 124 13.56 -4.84 19.80
CA LYS A 124 13.86 -3.55 19.15
C LYS A 124 12.82 -3.24 18.07
N ALA A 125 12.45 -1.97 17.93
CA ALA A 125 11.66 -1.52 16.82
C ALA A 125 12.46 -1.61 15.50
N VAL A 126 11.84 -2.18 14.47
CA VAL A 126 12.46 -2.34 13.16
C VAL A 126 11.48 -1.91 12.06
N VAL A 127 12.05 -1.41 10.96
CA VAL A 127 11.35 -1.32 9.68
C VAL A 127 11.63 -2.60 8.92
N THR A 128 10.62 -3.25 8.40
CA THR A 128 10.75 -4.51 7.67
C THR A 128 10.03 -4.46 6.33
N LEU A 129 10.61 -5.10 5.34
CA LEU A 129 9.99 -5.42 4.05
C LEU A 129 9.89 -6.93 3.94
N LYS A 130 8.67 -7.44 3.89
CA LYS A 130 8.36 -8.85 3.61
C LYS A 130 7.78 -8.99 2.22
N ARG A 131 8.08 -10.07 1.55
CA ARG A 131 7.46 -10.51 0.29
C ARG A 131 6.78 -11.84 0.50
N SER A 132 5.52 -11.94 0.07
CA SER A 132 4.83 -13.22 -0.06
C SER A 132 4.80 -13.63 -1.53
N GLU A 133 5.17 -14.86 -1.76
CA GLU A 133 5.03 -15.59 -3.02
C GLU A 133 4.74 -17.05 -2.64
N ARG A 134 3.52 -17.29 -2.12
CA ARG A 134 3.07 -18.48 -1.39
C ARG A 134 3.80 -18.73 -0.06
N THR A 135 5.01 -18.26 0.08
CA THR A 135 5.79 -18.29 1.32
C THR A 135 6.29 -16.89 1.65
N ASN A 136 6.29 -16.55 2.93
CA ASN A 136 6.75 -15.25 3.40
C ASN A 136 8.26 -15.25 3.58
N ILE A 137 8.94 -14.28 2.96
CA ILE A 137 10.36 -14.01 3.18
C ILE A 137 10.57 -12.55 3.63
N THR A 138 11.52 -12.34 4.53
CA THR A 138 12.01 -10.99 4.82
C THR A 138 13.03 -10.60 3.74
N VAL A 139 12.67 -9.59 2.93
CA VAL A 139 13.54 -9.05 1.88
C VAL A 139 14.61 -8.14 2.49
N ALA A 140 14.21 -7.27 3.42
CA ALA A 140 15.10 -6.35 4.10
C ALA A 140 14.52 -5.95 5.47
N SER A 141 15.41 -5.55 6.38
CA SER A 141 15.03 -5.01 7.69
C SER A 141 16.11 -4.06 8.19
N ALA A 142 15.68 -2.99 8.87
CA ALA A 142 16.57 -2.02 9.52
C ALA A 142 16.09 -1.75 10.94
N THR A 143 17.00 -1.78 11.89
CA THR A 143 16.70 -1.42 13.29
C THR A 143 16.59 0.09 13.40
N LEU A 144 15.54 0.55 14.06
CA LEU A 144 15.37 1.95 14.44
C LEU A 144 16.12 2.18 15.76
N ASP A 145 16.83 3.29 15.85
CA ASP A 145 17.41 3.70 17.13
C ASP A 145 16.30 4.17 18.10
N ASN A 146 16.67 4.43 19.35
CA ASN A 146 15.70 4.82 20.37
C ASN A 146 14.98 6.13 20.04
N SER A 147 15.63 7.06 19.39
CA SER A 147 15.05 8.34 18.97
C SER A 147 14.11 8.17 17.80
N GLU A 148 14.50 7.39 16.80
CA GLU A 148 13.69 7.08 15.62
C GLU A 148 12.44 6.26 15.97
N SER A 149 12.58 5.33 16.92
CA SER A 149 11.49 4.44 17.32
C SER A 149 10.32 5.16 17.97
N GLN A 150 10.55 6.32 18.56
CA GLN A 150 9.51 7.14 19.22
C GLN A 150 8.82 8.14 18.28
N GLN A 151 9.33 8.30 17.06
CA GLN A 151 8.77 9.25 16.09
C GLN A 151 7.78 8.57 15.14
N PRO A 152 6.86 9.33 14.53
CA PRO A 152 6.11 8.87 13.37
C PRO A 152 7.08 8.36 12.30
N LEU A 153 6.74 7.27 11.63
CA LEU A 153 7.55 6.69 10.59
C LEU A 153 6.92 7.00 9.22
N ARG A 154 7.67 7.68 8.38
CA ARG A 154 7.29 7.85 6.97
C ARG A 154 7.82 6.67 6.17
N LEU A 155 6.97 6.12 5.33
CA LEU A 155 7.27 5.00 4.44
C LEU A 155 7.03 5.45 3.00
N LYS A 156 7.96 5.10 2.11
CA LYS A 156 7.88 5.44 0.69
C LYS A 156 8.25 4.24 -0.17
N VAL A 157 7.45 4.01 -1.21
CA VAL A 157 7.71 3.03 -2.26
C VAL A 157 7.79 3.77 -3.59
N GLU A 158 8.86 3.55 -4.34
CA GLU A 158 9.04 4.03 -5.71
C GLU A 158 9.03 2.83 -6.64
N GLY A 159 8.09 2.79 -7.58
CA GLY A 159 8.02 1.79 -8.63
C GLY A 159 8.56 2.34 -9.93
N ASP A 160 9.40 1.56 -10.61
CA ASP A 160 9.88 1.81 -11.96
C ASP A 160 9.73 0.53 -12.79
N GLY A 161 8.58 0.40 -13.43
CA GLY A 161 8.22 -0.81 -14.15
C GLY A 161 8.15 -2.03 -13.22
N ARG A 162 9.08 -2.97 -13.42
CA ARG A 162 9.19 -4.22 -12.68
C ARG A 162 9.87 -4.08 -11.32
N TYR A 163 10.68 -3.02 -11.12
CA TYR A 163 11.56 -2.93 -9.96
C TYR A 163 11.09 -1.84 -9.00
N TYR A 164 11.05 -2.18 -7.70
CA TYR A 164 10.62 -1.27 -6.65
C TYR A 164 11.74 -0.97 -5.69
N SER A 165 11.72 0.27 -5.17
CA SER A 165 12.61 0.73 -4.11
C SER A 165 11.81 1.17 -2.91
N PHE A 166 12.30 0.86 -1.71
CA PHE A 166 11.62 1.09 -0.45
C PHE A 166 12.47 1.96 0.45
N TYR A 167 11.88 3.03 0.97
CA TYR A 167 12.55 4.00 1.80
C TYR A 167 11.75 4.27 3.07
N TYR A 168 12.43 4.62 4.13
CA TYR A 168 11.83 5.05 5.38
C TYR A 168 12.51 6.29 5.94
N ALA A 169 11.78 7.06 6.77
CA ALA A 169 12.32 8.19 7.53
C ALA A 169 11.56 8.33 8.85
N ALA A 170 12.26 8.61 9.93
CA ALA A 170 11.66 8.93 11.23
C ALA A 170 11.38 10.43 11.30
N GLY A 171 10.16 10.81 11.63
CA GLY A 171 9.71 12.20 11.69
C GLY A 171 10.07 12.97 10.40
N ASN A 172 10.65 14.14 10.56
CA ASN A 172 11.10 14.98 9.44
C ASN A 172 12.54 14.67 8.97
N GLY A 173 13.10 13.52 9.39
CA GLY A 173 14.44 13.10 8.98
C GLY A 173 14.56 12.83 7.48
N ALA A 174 15.80 12.67 7.01
CA ALA A 174 16.09 12.32 5.63
C ALA A 174 15.64 10.88 5.31
N TRP A 175 15.25 10.64 4.05
CA TRP A 175 14.93 9.31 3.56
C TRP A 175 16.16 8.38 3.63
N LYS A 176 15.97 7.22 4.21
CA LYS A 176 16.93 6.11 4.24
C LYS A 176 16.45 5.02 3.31
N LEU A 177 17.33 4.51 2.46
CA LEU A 177 17.04 3.38 1.59
C LEU A 177 17.00 2.09 2.43
N LEU A 178 15.90 1.35 2.36
CA LEU A 178 15.79 0.01 2.96
C LEU A 178 16.16 -1.08 1.95
N ALA A 179 15.63 -0.99 0.75
CA ALA A 179 15.92 -1.92 -0.34
C ALA A 179 15.67 -1.24 -1.70
N SER A 180 16.47 -1.57 -2.71
CA SER A 180 16.30 -1.11 -4.10
C SER A 180 16.37 -2.26 -5.07
N GLY A 181 15.78 -2.06 -6.26
CA GLY A 181 15.78 -3.07 -7.33
C GLY A 181 15.04 -4.36 -6.94
N VAL A 182 14.08 -4.26 -6.03
CA VAL A 182 13.26 -5.41 -5.61
C VAL A 182 12.35 -5.79 -6.76
N ASP A 183 12.46 -7.04 -7.22
CA ASP A 183 11.62 -7.56 -8.29
C ASP A 183 10.18 -7.71 -7.81
N ALA A 184 9.28 -6.93 -8.40
CA ALA A 184 7.85 -6.91 -8.08
C ALA A 184 7.00 -7.74 -9.05
N VAL A 185 7.62 -8.66 -9.81
CA VAL A 185 6.89 -9.55 -10.75
C VAL A 185 5.81 -10.38 -10.05
N ASN A 186 5.98 -10.67 -8.76
CA ASN A 186 4.96 -11.35 -7.95
C ASN A 186 3.63 -10.58 -7.85
N LEU A 187 3.63 -9.27 -8.08
CA LEU A 187 2.40 -8.46 -8.15
C LEU A 187 1.76 -8.44 -9.54
N SER A 188 2.35 -9.11 -10.52
CA SER A 188 1.80 -9.20 -11.88
C SER A 188 0.85 -10.38 -12.03
N THR A 189 -0.17 -10.22 -12.88
CA THR A 189 -1.08 -11.32 -13.24
C THR A 189 -0.37 -12.49 -13.92
N HIS A 190 0.82 -12.25 -14.51
CA HIS A 190 1.63 -13.29 -15.09
C HIS A 190 2.11 -14.30 -14.03
N GLN A 191 2.52 -13.82 -12.86
CA GLN A 191 3.04 -14.67 -11.79
C GLN A 191 1.94 -15.16 -10.85
N SER A 192 1.01 -14.28 -10.47
CA SER A 192 -0.03 -14.58 -9.48
C SER A 192 -1.31 -15.14 -10.08
N GLY A 193 -1.47 -15.04 -11.41
CA GLY A 193 -2.74 -15.34 -12.07
C GLY A 193 -3.80 -14.26 -11.82
N GLY A 194 -5.04 -14.56 -12.24
CA GLY A 194 -6.18 -13.67 -12.04
C GLY A 194 -6.24 -12.49 -13.02
N PHE A 195 -7.22 -11.61 -12.82
CA PHE A 195 -7.48 -10.45 -13.67
C PHE A 195 -7.52 -9.13 -12.90
N ILE A 196 -7.09 -9.13 -11.64
CA ILE A 196 -7.03 -7.95 -10.79
C ILE A 196 -5.63 -7.33 -10.90
N GLY A 197 -5.56 -6.00 -11.02
CA GLY A 197 -4.30 -5.28 -10.93
C GLY A 197 -3.84 -5.12 -9.47
N ALA A 198 -2.57 -4.80 -9.27
CA ALA A 198 -2.01 -4.55 -7.96
C ALA A 198 -2.68 -3.35 -7.27
N CYS A 199 -2.76 -3.42 -5.95
CA CYS A 199 -3.26 -2.36 -5.09
C CYS A 199 -2.16 -1.95 -4.10
N ILE A 200 -2.19 -0.68 -3.67
CA ILE A 200 -1.32 -0.14 -2.63
C ILE A 200 -2.22 0.29 -1.48
N GLY A 201 -1.89 -0.07 -0.26
CA GLY A 201 -2.79 0.19 0.86
C GLY A 201 -2.11 0.48 2.18
N LEU A 202 -2.92 0.99 3.10
CA LEU A 202 -2.61 1.13 4.51
C LEU A 202 -3.01 -0.15 5.22
N TYR A 203 -2.16 -0.64 6.11
CA TYR A 203 -2.34 -1.95 6.74
C TYR A 203 -1.84 -1.96 8.17
N ALA A 204 -2.60 -2.62 9.04
CA ALA A 204 -2.18 -2.93 10.41
C ALA A 204 -2.64 -4.33 10.81
N THR A 205 -1.81 -5.05 11.59
CA THR A 205 -2.14 -6.39 12.09
C THR A 205 -1.53 -6.66 13.45
N LEU A 206 -2.17 -7.56 14.19
CA LEU A 206 -1.65 -8.18 15.41
C LEU A 206 -1.16 -9.62 15.13
N SER A 207 -1.06 -10.06 13.89
CA SER A 207 -0.66 -11.41 13.48
C SER A 207 0.34 -11.35 12.31
N ASN A 208 1.51 -10.74 12.57
CA ASN A 208 2.58 -10.59 11.59
C ASN A 208 3.48 -11.86 11.52
N LYS A 209 2.89 -13.01 11.16
CA LYS A 209 3.61 -14.29 11.02
C LYS A 209 4.01 -14.55 9.59
#